data_790ce6975a256f590e2548993f875b79
#
_entry.id   790ce6975a256f590e2548993f875b79
#
_cell.length_a   1.000
_cell.length_b   1.000
_cell.length_c   1.000
_cell.angle_alpha   90.00
_cell.angle_beta   90.00
_cell.angle_gamma   90.00
#
_symmetry.space_group_name_H-M   'P 1'
#
loop_
_entity.id
_entity.type
_entity.pdbx_description
1 polymer ?
#
loop_
_entity_poly.entity_id
_entity_poly.type
_entity_poly.pdbx_seq_one_letter_code
_entity_poly.pdbx_strand_id
1 'polypeptide(L)'
;MIHVPDVRATVEWYETIGFDAVATYSDDSDEHLTFAVMSYGETTVMFNTGGKPSDKHRREVDLYVYTDAVDKLYERLKDRVEVVEEPNDKFYGMRELIIRDLNRFWITFGQSVSSP
;
A
#
# COMPACT_ATOMS: atom_id res chain seq x y z
N MET A 1 -9.82 -3.55 7.70
CA MET A 1 -8.74 -4.43 8.18
C MET A 1 -8.44 -5.51 7.15
N ILE A 2 -7.17 -5.73 6.87
CA ILE A 2 -6.75 -6.69 5.84
C ILE A 2 -6.00 -7.84 6.51
N HIS A 3 -6.42 -9.06 6.24
CA HIS A 3 -5.75 -10.25 6.76
C HIS A 3 -4.63 -10.67 5.82
N VAL A 4 -3.43 -10.81 6.35
CA VAL A 4 -2.23 -11.12 5.57
C VAL A 4 -1.51 -12.34 6.15
N PRO A 5 -0.70 -13.04 5.35
CA PRO A 5 0.04 -14.21 5.85
C PRO A 5 1.13 -13.83 6.87
N ASP A 6 1.79 -12.70 6.66
CA ASP A 6 2.94 -12.27 7.47
C ASP A 6 2.84 -10.76 7.71
N VAL A 7 2.44 -10.39 8.93
CA VAL A 7 2.24 -8.97 9.27
C VAL A 7 3.58 -8.22 9.27
N ARG A 8 4.66 -8.82 9.79
CA ARG A 8 5.97 -8.15 9.82
C ARG A 8 6.48 -7.86 8.40
N ALA A 9 6.41 -8.83 7.51
CA ALA A 9 6.84 -8.63 6.13
C ALA A 9 6.00 -7.55 5.46
N THR A 10 4.71 -7.51 5.74
CA THR A 10 3.80 -6.49 5.21
C THR A 10 4.17 -5.11 5.73
N VAL A 11 4.44 -4.97 7.04
CA VAL A 11 4.86 -3.70 7.63
C VAL A 11 6.14 -3.19 6.97
N GLU A 12 7.14 -4.06 6.86
CA GLU A 12 8.43 -3.68 6.29
C GLU A 12 8.28 -3.25 4.83
N TRP A 13 7.47 -3.96 4.05
CA TRP A 13 7.24 -3.59 2.66
C TRP A 13 6.54 -2.24 2.54
N TYR A 14 5.49 -2.01 3.34
CA TYR A 14 4.74 -0.74 3.30
C TYR A 14 5.60 0.45 3.75
N GLU A 15 6.55 0.21 4.66
CA GLU A 15 7.51 1.25 5.02
C GLU A 15 8.37 1.67 3.83
N THR A 16 8.68 0.75 2.92
CA THR A 16 9.48 1.09 1.73
C THR A 16 8.75 2.02 0.78
N ILE A 17 7.43 2.03 0.80
CA ILE A 17 6.63 2.91 -0.07
C ILE A 17 6.16 4.18 0.63
N GLY A 18 6.60 4.41 1.87
CA GLY A 18 6.35 5.66 2.57
C GLY A 18 5.32 5.60 3.69
N PHE A 19 4.79 4.44 4.02
CA PHE A 19 3.91 4.30 5.17
C PHE A 19 4.71 4.29 6.46
N ASP A 20 4.10 4.76 7.53
CA ASP A 20 4.65 4.71 8.89
C ASP A 20 3.87 3.74 9.73
N ALA A 21 4.57 2.92 10.51
CA ALA A 21 3.93 2.04 11.48
C ALA A 21 3.55 2.87 12.71
N VAL A 22 2.26 3.08 12.90
CA VAL A 22 1.72 3.85 14.02
C VAL A 22 1.67 3.00 15.28
N ALA A 23 1.28 1.74 15.12
CA ALA A 23 1.19 0.80 16.23
C ALA A 23 1.39 -0.62 15.70
N THR A 24 2.06 -1.46 16.49
CA THR A 24 2.21 -2.88 16.19
C THR A 24 1.96 -3.67 17.46
N TYR A 25 1.43 -4.86 17.30
CA TYR A 25 1.15 -5.77 18.41
C TYR A 25 1.69 -7.15 18.07
N SER A 26 2.27 -7.80 19.06
CA SER A 26 2.80 -9.15 18.92
C SER A 26 2.10 -10.08 19.90
N ASP A 27 2.20 -11.38 19.64
CA ASP A 27 1.78 -12.38 20.59
C ASP A 27 2.85 -12.54 21.69
N ASP A 28 2.82 -13.62 22.46
CA ASP A 28 3.76 -13.88 23.56
C ASP A 28 5.23 -13.91 23.11
N SER A 29 5.47 -14.00 21.80
CA SER A 29 6.79 -13.95 21.21
C SER A 29 6.94 -12.60 20.51
N ASP A 30 7.84 -11.74 20.96
CA ASP A 30 8.09 -10.43 20.38
C ASP A 30 8.49 -10.49 18.89
N GLU A 31 8.79 -11.67 18.38
CA GLU A 31 9.19 -11.85 16.99
C GLU A 31 8.02 -12.00 16.03
N HIS A 32 6.82 -12.29 16.55
CA HIS A 32 5.65 -12.56 15.72
C HIS A 32 4.61 -11.45 15.85
N LEU A 33 4.59 -10.55 14.86
CA LEU A 33 3.58 -9.51 14.80
C LEU A 33 2.24 -10.10 14.37
N THR A 34 1.19 -9.76 15.11
CA THR A 34 -0.17 -10.23 14.81
C THR A 34 -1.06 -9.11 14.27
N PHE A 35 -0.68 -7.86 14.48
CA PHE A 35 -1.51 -6.73 14.11
C PHE A 35 -0.64 -5.50 13.90
N ALA A 36 -0.98 -4.68 12.92
CA ALA A 36 -0.29 -3.42 12.67
C ALA A 36 -1.26 -2.34 12.17
N VAL A 37 -1.02 -1.12 12.61
CA VAL A 37 -1.70 0.06 12.10
C VAL A 37 -0.66 0.89 11.36
N MET A 38 -0.90 1.14 10.08
CA MET A 38 0.01 1.88 9.21
C MET A 38 -0.68 3.14 8.70
N SER A 39 0.07 4.22 8.56
CA SER A 39 -0.49 5.46 8.02
C SER A 39 0.36 6.03 6.88
N TYR A 40 -0.31 6.71 5.96
CA TYR A 40 0.30 7.47 4.89
C TYR A 40 -0.51 8.76 4.77
N GLY A 41 0.07 9.89 5.22
CA GLY A 41 -0.71 11.13 5.34
C GLY A 41 -1.92 10.91 6.24
N GLU A 42 -3.09 11.15 5.72
CA GLU A 42 -4.34 10.95 6.47
C GLU A 42 -4.95 9.55 6.25
N THR A 43 -4.33 8.74 5.40
CA THR A 43 -4.79 7.39 5.12
C THR A 43 -4.27 6.42 6.17
N THR A 44 -5.14 5.60 6.71
CA THR A 44 -4.77 4.57 7.68
C THR A 44 -5.25 3.21 7.18
N VAL A 45 -4.38 2.22 7.28
CA VAL A 45 -4.72 0.84 6.96
C VAL A 45 -4.26 -0.06 8.10
N MET A 46 -5.03 -1.10 8.38
CA MET A 46 -4.72 -2.06 9.44
C MET A 46 -4.52 -3.44 8.84
N PHE A 47 -3.49 -4.13 9.31
CA PHE A 47 -3.19 -5.50 8.89
C PHE A 47 -3.29 -6.44 10.08
N ASN A 48 -3.83 -7.63 9.84
CA ASN A 48 -3.99 -8.66 10.85
C ASN A 48 -3.56 -10.01 10.25
N THR A 49 -3.24 -10.96 11.13
CA THR A 49 -2.90 -12.32 10.71
C THR A 49 -4.11 -13.06 10.16
N GLY A 50 -3.87 -14.22 9.57
CA GLY A 50 -4.94 -15.12 9.12
C GLY A 50 -5.19 -15.07 7.62
N GLY A 51 -4.50 -14.21 6.89
CA GLY A 51 -4.58 -14.18 5.44
C GLY A 51 -3.82 -15.36 4.84
N LYS A 52 -4.19 -15.71 3.62
CA LYS A 52 -3.51 -16.78 2.88
C LYS A 52 -2.66 -16.19 1.77
N PRO A 53 -1.51 -16.81 1.46
CA PRO A 53 -0.72 -16.38 0.30
C PRO A 53 -1.55 -16.44 -0.98
N SER A 54 -1.27 -15.53 -1.91
CA SER A 54 -1.99 -15.46 -3.18
C SER A 54 -0.99 -15.19 -4.30
N ASP A 55 -1.21 -15.83 -5.44
CA ASP A 55 -0.45 -15.59 -6.66
C ASP A 55 -1.30 -14.89 -7.73
N LYS A 56 -2.48 -14.41 -7.36
CA LYS A 56 -3.37 -13.73 -8.28
C LYS A 56 -2.74 -12.44 -8.78
N HIS A 57 -3.02 -12.10 -10.03
CA HIS A 57 -2.57 -10.82 -10.60
C HIS A 57 -3.30 -9.63 -9.95
N ARG A 58 -4.53 -9.84 -9.54
CA ARG A 58 -5.33 -8.82 -8.86
C ARG A 58 -6.28 -9.50 -7.87
N ARG A 59 -6.33 -8.97 -6.65
CA ARG A 59 -7.24 -9.46 -5.62
C ARG A 59 -8.56 -8.69 -5.68
N GLU A 60 -9.53 -9.08 -4.85
CA GLU A 60 -10.89 -8.50 -4.92
C GLU A 60 -10.97 -7.08 -4.36
N VAL A 61 -9.95 -6.64 -3.61
CA VAL A 61 -9.94 -5.33 -2.95
C VAL A 61 -8.70 -4.57 -3.38
N ASP A 62 -8.88 -3.30 -3.73
CA ASP A 62 -7.79 -2.37 -4.00
C ASP A 62 -7.70 -1.36 -2.87
N LEU A 63 -6.50 -0.86 -2.61
CA LEU A 63 -6.30 0.28 -1.72
C LEU A 63 -6.19 1.55 -2.56
N TYR A 64 -6.81 2.63 -2.10
CA TYR A 64 -6.67 3.93 -2.75
C TYR A 64 -6.07 4.91 -1.74
N VAL A 65 -4.94 5.51 -2.11
CA VAL A 65 -4.17 6.38 -1.23
C VAL A 65 -3.99 7.74 -1.91
N TYR A 66 -4.36 8.81 -1.24
CA TYR A 66 -4.17 10.15 -1.77
C TYR A 66 -2.75 10.62 -1.51
N THR A 67 -2.17 11.30 -2.49
CA THR A 67 -0.83 11.88 -2.39
C THR A 67 -0.78 13.17 -3.18
N ASP A 68 0.15 14.06 -2.82
CA ASP A 68 0.33 15.34 -3.53
C ASP A 68 1.38 15.27 -4.62
N ALA A 69 2.06 14.14 -4.78
CA ALA A 69 3.24 14.06 -5.65
C ALA A 69 3.38 12.68 -6.28
N VAL A 70 2.40 12.31 -7.12
CA VAL A 70 2.38 10.99 -7.78
C VAL A 70 3.65 10.76 -8.61
N ASP A 71 4.10 11.77 -9.39
CA ASP A 71 5.26 11.58 -10.26
C ASP A 71 6.56 11.40 -9.46
N LYS A 72 6.72 12.15 -8.37
CA LYS A 72 7.89 11.99 -7.50
C LYS A 72 7.88 10.63 -6.82
N LEU A 73 6.71 10.18 -6.40
CA LEU A 73 6.54 8.88 -5.78
C LEU A 73 6.92 7.78 -6.78
N TYR A 74 6.44 7.87 -8.01
CA TYR A 74 6.79 6.93 -9.06
C TYR A 74 8.30 6.86 -9.28
N GLU A 75 8.98 8.02 -9.40
CA GLU A 75 10.42 8.04 -9.61
C GLU A 75 11.17 7.35 -8.47
N ARG A 76 10.68 7.47 -7.25
CA ARG A 76 11.28 6.82 -6.09
C ARG A 76 11.01 5.32 -6.05
N LEU A 77 9.84 4.87 -6.49
CA LEU A 77 9.40 3.50 -6.32
C LEU A 77 9.59 2.59 -7.54
N LYS A 78 9.71 3.13 -8.74
CA LYS A 78 9.64 2.36 -9.99
C LYS A 78 10.61 1.17 -10.06
N ASP A 79 11.76 1.27 -9.41
CA ASP A 79 12.77 0.21 -9.41
C ASP A 79 12.69 -0.69 -8.18
N ARG A 80 11.74 -0.43 -7.28
CA ARG A 80 11.62 -1.15 -6.00
C ARG A 80 10.34 -1.96 -5.88
N VAL A 81 9.34 -1.64 -6.67
CA VAL A 81 8.03 -2.27 -6.59
C VAL A 81 7.55 -2.66 -7.97
N GLU A 82 6.56 -3.54 -8.01
CA GLU A 82 5.93 -3.95 -9.26
C GLU A 82 4.90 -2.89 -9.66
N VAL A 83 5.18 -2.17 -10.74
CA VAL A 83 4.28 -1.14 -11.24
C VAL A 83 3.25 -1.78 -12.15
N VAL A 84 1.98 -1.60 -11.84
CA VAL A 84 0.88 -2.10 -12.65
C VAL A 84 0.54 -1.08 -13.74
N GLU A 85 0.52 0.20 -13.37
CA GLU A 85 0.19 1.28 -14.31
C GLU A 85 0.98 2.52 -13.93
N GLU A 86 1.75 3.04 -14.89
CA GLU A 86 2.51 4.27 -14.70
C GLU A 86 1.60 5.47 -14.50
N PRO A 87 2.12 6.58 -13.91
CA PRO A 87 1.28 7.76 -13.70
C PRO A 87 0.61 8.22 -14.97
N ASN A 88 -0.70 8.42 -14.89
CA ASN A 88 -1.48 8.94 -16.01
C ASN A 88 -2.73 9.64 -15.48
N ASP A 89 -3.27 10.54 -16.31
CA ASP A 89 -4.45 11.32 -15.94
C ASP A 89 -5.71 10.55 -16.32
N LYS A 90 -6.62 10.43 -15.35
CA LYS A 90 -7.89 9.78 -15.55
C LYS A 90 -8.97 10.81 -15.88
N PHE A 91 -10.02 10.36 -16.57
CA PHE A 91 -11.10 11.26 -16.98
C PHE A 91 -11.83 11.94 -15.82
N TYR A 92 -11.75 11.35 -14.62
CA TYR A 92 -12.43 11.87 -13.44
C TYR A 92 -11.57 12.86 -12.62
N GLY A 93 -10.51 13.41 -13.22
CA GLY A 93 -9.73 14.47 -12.60
C GLY A 93 -8.67 14.02 -11.62
N MET A 94 -8.23 12.79 -11.72
CA MET A 94 -7.17 12.25 -10.86
C MET A 94 -5.99 11.79 -11.73
N ARG A 95 -4.79 12.05 -11.23
CA ARG A 95 -3.58 11.44 -11.79
C ARG A 95 -3.22 10.27 -10.90
N GLU A 96 -3.10 9.09 -11.48
CA GLU A 96 -2.96 7.85 -10.71
C GLU A 96 -1.75 7.03 -11.11
N LEU A 97 -1.14 6.43 -10.09
CA LEU A 97 -0.09 5.42 -10.19
C LEU A 97 -0.62 4.16 -9.51
N ILE A 98 -0.53 3.02 -10.16
CA ILE A 98 -0.97 1.76 -9.58
C ILE A 98 0.21 0.83 -9.42
N ILE A 99 0.41 0.31 -8.21
CA ILE A 99 1.45 -0.66 -7.90
C ILE A 99 0.81 -1.90 -7.27
N ARG A 100 1.58 -2.98 -7.20
CA ARG A 100 1.14 -4.22 -6.56
C ARG A 100 1.97 -4.46 -5.30
N ASP A 101 1.31 -4.76 -4.19
CA ASP A 101 2.02 -5.03 -2.95
C ASP A 101 2.47 -6.51 -2.87
N LEU A 102 3.19 -6.86 -1.79
CA LEU A 102 3.72 -8.21 -1.60
C LEU A 102 2.60 -9.25 -1.42
N ASN A 103 1.41 -8.81 -1.05
CA ASN A 103 0.24 -9.67 -0.87
C ASN A 103 -0.66 -9.69 -2.10
N ARG A 104 -0.20 -9.10 -3.21
CA ARG A 104 -0.90 -9.04 -4.51
C ARG A 104 -2.09 -8.09 -4.53
N PHE A 105 -2.22 -7.20 -3.57
CA PHE A 105 -3.21 -6.13 -3.63
C PHE A 105 -2.71 -5.01 -4.53
N TRP A 106 -3.61 -4.42 -5.29
CA TRP A 106 -3.30 -3.19 -6.02
C TRP A 106 -3.42 -2.01 -5.08
N ILE A 107 -2.46 -1.11 -5.16
CA ILE A 107 -2.49 0.17 -4.45
C ILE A 107 -2.48 1.26 -5.50
N THR A 108 -3.54 2.07 -5.51
CA THR A 108 -3.63 3.23 -6.38
C THR A 108 -3.27 4.47 -5.58
N PHE A 109 -2.23 5.18 -6.01
CA PHE A 109 -1.91 6.50 -5.47
C PHE A 109 -2.54 7.53 -6.37
N GLY A 110 -3.39 8.38 -5.81
CA GLY A 110 -4.13 9.37 -6.56
C GLY A 110 -3.81 10.79 -6.14
N GLN A 111 -3.63 11.65 -7.12
CA GLN A 111 -3.41 13.08 -6.92
C GLN A 111 -4.46 13.84 -7.73
N SER A 112 -5.12 14.78 -7.07
CA SER A 112 -6.10 15.61 -7.77
C SER A 112 -5.39 16.50 -8.79
N VAL A 113 -5.81 16.42 -10.05
CA VAL A 113 -5.38 17.33 -11.10
C VAL A 113 -6.49 18.34 -11.28
N SER A 114 -6.58 19.26 -10.32
CA SER A 114 -7.60 20.30 -10.40
C SER A 114 -7.21 21.26 -11.50
N SER A 115 -8.10 21.38 -12.48
CA SER A 115 -7.99 22.48 -13.41
C SER A 115 -8.33 23.77 -12.67
N PRO A 116 -7.53 24.80 -12.84
CA PRO A 116 -7.92 26.11 -12.30
C PRO A 116 -9.17 26.64 -12.99
#